data_0040b5347a59c62a53e1d885b09777ac
#
_entry.id   0040b5347a59c62a53e1d885b09777ac
#
_cell.length_a   1.000
_cell.length_b   1.000
_cell.length_c   1.000
_cell.angle_alpha   90.00
_cell.angle_beta   90.00
_cell.angle_gamma   90.00
#
_symmetry.space_group_name_H-M   'P 1'
#
loop_
_entity.id
_entity.type
_entity.pdbx_description
1 polymer ?
#
loop_
_entity_poly.entity_id
_entity_poly.type
_entity_poly.pdbx_seq_one_letter_code
_entity_poly.pdbx_strand_id
1 'polypeptide(L)'
;MSTNIIPELNWLLELVKREYGRDISTTTDFESLSVIIEKKIGELLSSSTLKRLYGYVSLRPIPRKSTLDILARYVGWKSYDKFMEDLRMNPQFNSSYFSTKIIHSSDLNIGQRLKIGWAPDRIVIIEYMGDKAFQVIESCNSQLRPGDCFEMISFMKNYPLFISSGIERDGEHTSPYVGGLQGGVNLLEILK
;
A
#
# COMPACT_ATOMS: atom_id res chain seq x y z
N MET A 1 -3.34 4.31 23.61
CA MET A 1 -4.36 5.30 23.18
C MET A 1 -4.64 5.04 21.73
N SER A 2 -5.82 4.48 21.40
CA SER A 2 -6.20 4.20 20.01
C SER A 2 -6.36 5.51 19.26
N THR A 3 -5.48 5.78 18.32
CA THR A 3 -5.65 6.85 17.35
C THR A 3 -6.89 6.51 16.53
N ASN A 4 -7.98 7.26 16.66
CA ASN A 4 -9.14 7.14 15.78
C ASN A 4 -8.69 7.52 14.37
N ILE A 5 -8.18 6.55 13.64
CA ILE A 5 -7.84 6.67 12.23
C ILE A 5 -9.18 6.59 11.49
N ILE A 6 -9.60 7.69 10.88
CA ILE A 6 -10.75 7.73 10.00
C ILE A 6 -10.22 7.46 8.59
N PRO A 7 -10.44 6.26 8.01
CA PRO A 7 -9.84 5.86 6.71
C PRO A 7 -10.16 6.85 5.59
N GLU A 8 -11.37 7.38 5.58
CA GLU A 8 -11.84 8.33 4.58
C GLU A 8 -11.10 9.67 4.66
N LEU A 9 -10.78 10.13 5.88
CA LEU A 9 -9.99 11.34 6.08
C LEU A 9 -8.57 11.15 5.54
N ASN A 10 -7.94 10.02 5.83
CA ASN A 10 -6.60 9.73 5.30
C ASN A 10 -6.60 9.73 3.77
N TRP A 11 -7.62 9.12 3.15
CA TRP A 11 -7.76 9.14 1.70
C TRP A 11 -7.96 10.55 1.16
N LEU A 12 -8.79 11.37 1.79
CA LEU A 12 -8.98 12.76 1.41
C LEU A 12 -7.67 13.56 1.50
N LEU A 13 -6.88 13.36 2.56
CA LEU A 13 -5.58 14.02 2.74
C LEU A 13 -4.56 13.58 1.68
N GLU A 14 -4.57 12.31 1.28
CA GLU A 14 -3.74 11.83 0.16
C GLU A 14 -4.14 12.47 -1.18
N LEU A 15 -5.44 12.66 -1.43
CA LEU A 15 -5.91 13.39 -2.62
C LEU A 15 -5.51 14.86 -2.58
N VAL A 16 -5.58 15.52 -1.41
CA VAL A 16 -5.11 16.89 -1.22
C VAL A 16 -3.61 17.00 -1.52
N LYS A 17 -2.80 16.05 -1.05
CA LYS A 17 -1.37 15.98 -1.34
C LYS A 17 -1.11 15.83 -2.84
N ARG A 18 -1.85 14.96 -3.52
CA ARG A 18 -1.74 14.77 -4.99
C ARG A 18 -2.10 16.04 -5.76
N GLU A 19 -3.19 16.71 -5.36
CA GLU A 19 -3.62 17.98 -5.97
C GLU A 19 -2.61 19.11 -5.73
N TYR A 20 -1.97 19.12 -4.55
CA TYR A 20 -0.90 20.07 -4.23
C TYR A 20 0.36 19.82 -5.08
N GLY A 21 0.59 18.58 -5.52
CA GLY A 21 1.68 18.19 -6.43
C GLY A 21 3.07 18.17 -5.80
N ARG A 22 3.18 18.27 -4.47
CA ARG A 22 4.45 18.23 -3.72
C ARG A 22 4.28 17.46 -2.41
N ASP A 23 5.40 17.04 -1.83
CA ASP A 23 5.40 16.53 -0.47
C ASP A 23 5.08 17.63 0.54
N ILE A 24 4.35 17.26 1.58
CA ILE A 24 3.95 18.14 2.67
C ILE A 24 4.66 17.64 3.92
N SER A 25 5.82 18.24 4.23
CA SER A 25 6.68 17.77 5.33
C SER A 25 7.20 18.90 6.22
N THR A 26 7.16 20.14 5.78
CA THR A 26 7.69 21.28 6.51
C THR A 26 6.60 22.29 6.88
N THR A 27 6.90 23.16 7.85
CA THR A 27 6.01 24.27 8.23
C THR A 27 5.63 25.14 7.03
N THR A 28 6.59 25.43 6.16
CA THR A 28 6.41 26.25 4.95
C THR A 28 5.47 25.57 3.93
N ASP A 29 5.49 24.23 3.83
CA ASP A 29 4.57 23.51 2.94
C ASP A 29 3.12 23.68 3.40
N PHE A 30 2.86 23.60 4.72
CA PHE A 30 1.53 23.85 5.28
C PHE A 30 1.04 25.27 5.10
N GLU A 31 1.93 26.26 5.19
CA GLU A 31 1.61 27.66 4.93
C GLU A 31 1.30 27.88 3.46
N SER A 32 2.09 27.33 2.57
CA SER A 32 1.88 27.38 1.13
C SER A 32 0.57 26.69 0.73
N LEU A 33 0.28 25.52 1.27
CA LEU A 33 -0.96 24.80 1.02
C LEU A 33 -2.18 25.58 1.51
N SER A 34 -2.10 26.23 2.69
CA SER A 34 -3.14 27.09 3.23
C SER A 34 -3.50 28.22 2.25
N VAL A 35 -2.49 28.91 1.73
CA VAL A 35 -2.66 30.00 0.75
C VAL A 35 -3.26 29.49 -0.57
N ILE A 36 -2.82 28.33 -1.05
CA ILE A 36 -3.32 27.76 -2.30
C ILE A 36 -4.79 27.31 -2.15
N ILE A 37 -5.16 26.70 -1.01
CA ILE A 37 -6.55 26.34 -0.72
C ILE A 37 -7.42 27.59 -0.70
N GLU A 38 -7.01 28.64 0.01
CA GLU A 38 -7.74 29.91 0.09
C GLU A 38 -7.92 30.54 -1.31
N LYS A 39 -6.88 30.56 -2.11
CA LYS A 39 -6.92 31.06 -3.50
C LYS A 39 -7.90 30.30 -4.39
N LYS A 40 -7.95 28.93 -4.23
CA LYS A 40 -8.77 28.07 -5.07
C LYS A 40 -10.23 28.01 -4.62
N ILE A 41 -10.48 28.04 -3.33
CA ILE A 41 -11.81 27.81 -2.71
C ILE A 41 -12.47 29.09 -2.21
N GLY A 42 -11.69 30.14 -1.96
CA GLY A 42 -12.18 31.39 -1.37
C GLY A 42 -12.40 31.34 0.15
N GLU A 43 -11.98 30.24 0.81
CA GLU A 43 -12.14 30.04 2.24
C GLU A 43 -10.80 29.68 2.88
N LEU A 44 -10.50 30.32 4.01
CA LEU A 44 -9.26 30.11 4.74
C LEU A 44 -9.28 28.79 5.52
N LEU A 45 -8.31 27.93 5.26
CA LEU A 45 -7.97 26.80 6.10
C LEU A 45 -6.58 26.99 6.68
N SER A 46 -6.48 27.29 7.97
CA SER A 46 -5.20 27.66 8.59
C SER A 46 -4.15 26.55 8.50
N SER A 47 -2.88 26.93 8.34
CA SER A 47 -1.74 26.01 8.37
C SER A 47 -1.68 25.20 9.67
N SER A 48 -2.11 25.76 10.80
CA SER A 48 -2.20 25.04 12.07
C SER A 48 -3.22 23.90 12.04
N THR A 49 -4.35 24.10 11.37
CA THR A 49 -5.35 23.02 11.16
C THR A 49 -4.78 21.93 10.26
N LEU A 50 -4.13 22.30 9.17
CA LEU A 50 -3.46 21.34 8.26
C LEU A 50 -2.39 20.53 8.99
N LYS A 51 -1.51 21.17 9.78
CA LYS A 51 -0.49 20.49 10.60
C LYS A 51 -1.09 19.43 11.54
N ARG A 52 -2.25 19.72 12.14
CA ARG A 52 -2.96 18.75 13.00
C ARG A 52 -3.56 17.60 12.21
N LEU A 53 -4.16 17.87 11.07
CA LEU A 53 -4.76 16.84 10.20
C LEU A 53 -3.73 15.85 9.66
N TYR A 54 -2.60 16.37 9.21
CA TYR A 54 -1.48 15.55 8.72
C TYR A 54 -0.63 14.91 9.84
N GLY A 55 -0.94 15.22 11.11
CA GLY A 55 -0.21 14.67 12.24
C GLY A 55 1.21 15.20 12.43
N TYR A 56 1.49 16.36 11.85
CA TYR A 56 2.75 17.08 12.07
C TYR A 56 2.91 17.54 13.53
N VAL A 57 1.81 17.69 14.25
CA VAL A 57 1.76 17.95 15.69
C VAL A 57 0.95 16.85 16.38
N SER A 58 1.30 16.57 17.64
CA SER A 58 0.77 15.42 18.40
C SER A 58 -0.74 15.47 18.65
N LEU A 59 -1.36 16.63 18.63
CA LEU A 59 -2.79 16.80 18.86
C LEU A 59 -3.57 16.63 17.55
N ARG A 60 -4.34 15.55 17.45
CA ARG A 60 -5.21 15.25 16.30
C ARG A 60 -6.69 15.35 16.72
N PRO A 61 -7.30 16.53 16.73
CA PRO A 61 -8.73 16.63 16.99
C PRO A 61 -9.53 16.06 15.82
N ILE A 62 -10.75 15.61 16.11
CA ILE A 62 -11.72 15.28 15.07
C ILE A 62 -12.00 16.55 14.27
N PRO A 63 -11.79 16.57 12.95
CA PRO A 63 -12.02 17.76 12.13
C PRO A 63 -13.50 18.12 12.09
N ARG A 64 -13.79 19.42 12.05
CA ARG A 64 -15.15 19.92 11.86
C ARG A 64 -15.60 19.67 10.42
N LYS A 65 -16.91 19.52 10.22
CA LYS A 65 -17.51 19.30 8.88
C LYS A 65 -17.07 20.38 7.89
N SER A 66 -17.05 21.64 8.30
CA SER A 66 -16.61 22.75 7.45
C SER A 66 -15.16 22.59 6.96
N THR A 67 -14.28 22.08 7.80
CA THR A 67 -12.89 21.76 7.41
C THR A 67 -12.83 20.65 6.34
N LEU A 68 -13.63 19.60 6.52
CA LEU A 68 -13.73 18.49 5.57
C LEU A 68 -14.33 18.94 4.23
N ASP A 69 -15.34 19.83 4.27
CA ASP A 69 -15.96 20.39 3.07
C ASP A 69 -14.97 21.26 2.27
N ILE A 70 -14.14 22.07 2.94
CA ILE A 70 -13.09 22.86 2.28
C ILE A 70 -12.09 21.93 1.57
N LEU A 71 -11.62 20.88 2.25
CA LEU A 71 -10.69 19.92 1.66
C LEU A 71 -11.31 19.16 0.49
N ALA A 72 -12.57 18.71 0.62
CA ALA A 72 -13.30 18.03 -0.46
C ALA A 72 -13.45 18.93 -1.68
N ARG A 73 -13.79 20.21 -1.48
CA ARG A 73 -13.88 21.18 -2.59
C ARG A 73 -12.53 21.47 -3.24
N TYR A 74 -11.46 21.50 -2.46
CA TYR A 74 -10.12 21.69 -2.99
C TYR A 74 -9.73 20.60 -3.97
N VAL A 75 -10.14 19.35 -3.74
CA VAL A 75 -9.89 18.20 -4.62
C VAL A 75 -11.02 17.92 -5.61
N GLY A 76 -11.98 18.85 -5.78
CA GLY A 76 -12.96 18.85 -6.87
C GLY A 76 -14.35 18.32 -6.54
N TRP A 77 -14.63 17.92 -5.29
CA TRP A 77 -15.99 17.55 -4.88
C TRP A 77 -16.79 18.76 -4.38
N LYS A 78 -18.13 18.70 -4.49
CA LYS A 78 -19.00 19.78 -4.01
C LYS A 78 -19.02 19.92 -2.48
N SER A 79 -18.88 18.80 -1.77
CA SER A 79 -18.87 18.70 -0.30
C SER A 79 -18.22 17.39 0.14
N TYR A 80 -17.93 17.28 1.44
CA TYR A 80 -17.44 16.04 2.04
C TYR A 80 -18.50 14.92 1.95
N ASP A 81 -19.77 15.24 2.13
CA ASP A 81 -20.84 14.23 2.00
C ASP A 81 -20.86 13.62 0.58
N LYS A 82 -20.71 14.46 -0.45
CA LYS A 82 -20.65 13.97 -1.84
C LYS A 82 -19.39 13.15 -2.12
N PHE A 83 -18.25 13.56 -1.57
CA PHE A 83 -17.03 12.75 -1.59
C PHE A 83 -17.27 11.37 -0.98
N MET A 84 -17.89 11.29 0.20
CA MET A 84 -18.22 10.04 0.87
C MET A 84 -19.18 9.15 0.08
N GLU A 85 -20.20 9.76 -0.53
CA GLU A 85 -21.16 9.05 -1.39
C GLU A 85 -20.44 8.42 -2.59
N ASP A 86 -19.60 9.20 -3.28
CA ASP A 86 -18.87 8.75 -4.45
C ASP A 86 -17.84 7.65 -4.10
N LEU A 87 -17.19 7.72 -2.93
CA LEU A 87 -16.32 6.64 -2.44
C LEU A 87 -17.11 5.33 -2.24
N ARG A 88 -18.29 5.41 -1.61
CA ARG A 88 -19.12 4.22 -1.35
C ARG A 88 -19.64 3.58 -2.64
N MET A 89 -19.89 4.39 -3.67
CA MET A 89 -20.38 3.93 -4.97
C MET A 89 -19.25 3.46 -5.91
N ASN A 90 -18.02 3.80 -5.60
CA ASN A 90 -16.90 3.47 -6.46
C ASN A 90 -16.49 1.99 -6.29
N PRO A 91 -16.56 1.17 -7.35
CA PRO A 91 -16.21 -0.26 -7.30
C PRO A 91 -14.78 -0.54 -6.83
N GLN A 92 -13.85 0.39 -7.01
CA GLN A 92 -12.46 0.24 -6.59
C GLN A 92 -12.28 0.15 -5.06
N PHE A 93 -13.26 0.67 -4.29
CA PHE A 93 -13.25 0.60 -2.82
C PHE A 93 -14.14 -0.51 -2.27
N ASN A 94 -14.84 -1.25 -3.12
CA ASN A 94 -15.67 -2.36 -2.68
C ASN A 94 -14.80 -3.53 -2.22
N SER A 95 -15.11 -4.05 -1.05
CA SER A 95 -14.58 -5.33 -0.61
C SER A 95 -15.25 -6.45 -1.40
N SER A 96 -14.46 -7.34 -1.98
CA SER A 96 -14.98 -8.51 -2.69
C SER A 96 -14.16 -9.75 -2.32
N TYR A 97 -14.76 -10.93 -2.52
CA TYR A 97 -14.03 -12.18 -2.40
C TYR A 97 -13.03 -12.32 -3.55
N PHE A 98 -11.84 -12.83 -3.25
CA PHE A 98 -10.84 -13.08 -4.28
C PHE A 98 -11.30 -14.17 -5.24
N SER A 99 -11.25 -13.88 -6.54
CA SER A 99 -11.43 -14.87 -7.62
C SER A 99 -10.12 -15.10 -8.39
N THR A 100 -8.99 -15.13 -7.69
CA THR A 100 -7.68 -15.34 -8.31
C THR A 100 -7.09 -16.70 -7.92
N LYS A 101 -6.10 -17.16 -8.68
CA LYS A 101 -5.36 -18.37 -8.33
C LYS A 101 -4.54 -18.11 -7.05
N ILE A 102 -4.80 -18.91 -6.03
CA ILE A 102 -4.06 -18.92 -4.77
C ILE A 102 -3.40 -20.30 -4.63
N ILE A 103 -2.16 -20.32 -4.16
CA ILE A 103 -1.46 -21.53 -3.73
C ILE A 103 -1.09 -21.33 -2.27
N HIS A 104 -1.61 -22.17 -1.39
CA HIS A 104 -1.26 -22.17 0.02
C HIS A 104 -0.07 -23.09 0.27
N SER A 105 0.80 -22.70 1.23
CA SER A 105 1.92 -23.57 1.63
C SER A 105 1.45 -24.92 2.17
N SER A 106 0.25 -24.95 2.81
CA SER A 106 -0.38 -26.19 3.28
C SER A 106 -0.76 -27.19 2.18
N ASP A 107 -0.88 -26.72 0.94
CA ASP A 107 -1.30 -27.54 -0.20
C ASP A 107 -0.10 -28.13 -0.94
N LEU A 108 1.12 -27.84 -0.47
CA LEU A 108 2.37 -28.27 -1.09
C LEU A 108 3.01 -29.43 -0.33
N ASN A 109 3.67 -30.30 -1.07
CA ASN A 109 4.54 -31.32 -0.53
C ASN A 109 5.98 -30.82 -0.41
N ILE A 110 6.72 -31.27 0.60
CA ILE A 110 8.14 -30.93 0.77
C ILE A 110 8.89 -31.32 -0.51
N GLY A 111 9.76 -30.44 -0.98
CA GLY A 111 10.50 -30.57 -2.24
C GLY A 111 9.74 -30.12 -3.48
N GLN A 112 8.47 -29.75 -3.35
CA GLN A 112 7.68 -29.25 -4.48
C GLN A 112 8.10 -27.84 -4.85
N ARG A 113 8.24 -27.58 -6.16
CA ARG A 113 8.73 -26.31 -6.68
C ARG A 113 7.62 -25.44 -7.24
N LEU A 114 7.74 -24.14 -7.02
CA LEU A 114 6.89 -23.10 -7.60
C LEU A 114 7.73 -22.22 -8.53
N LYS A 115 7.17 -21.93 -9.71
CA LYS A 115 7.68 -20.90 -10.60
C LYS A 115 6.84 -19.64 -10.44
N ILE A 116 7.49 -18.54 -10.04
CA ILE A 116 6.85 -17.26 -9.76
C ILE A 116 7.48 -16.21 -10.67
N GLY A 117 6.67 -15.38 -11.30
CA GLY A 117 7.17 -14.31 -12.15
C GLY A 117 6.35 -13.03 -12.02
N TRP A 118 7.02 -11.88 -12.26
CA TRP A 118 6.41 -10.55 -12.29
C TRP A 118 7.15 -9.62 -13.26
N ALA A 119 6.47 -8.56 -13.65
CA ALA A 119 7.02 -7.59 -14.60
C ALA A 119 8.31 -6.92 -14.07
N PRO A 120 9.22 -6.49 -14.98
CA PRO A 120 9.12 -6.67 -16.43
C PRO A 120 9.45 -8.10 -16.91
N ASP A 121 10.43 -8.77 -16.32
CA ASP A 121 11.01 -10.04 -16.80
C ASP A 121 11.61 -10.88 -15.65
N ARG A 122 11.08 -10.75 -14.45
CA ARG A 122 11.59 -11.43 -13.26
C ARG A 122 10.94 -12.79 -13.09
N ILE A 123 11.78 -13.81 -12.92
CA ILE A 123 11.34 -15.18 -12.67
C ILE A 123 12.18 -15.77 -11.53
N VAL A 124 11.50 -16.41 -10.59
CA VAL A 124 12.13 -17.10 -9.47
C VAL A 124 11.52 -18.50 -9.35
N ILE A 125 12.36 -19.51 -9.16
CA ILE A 125 11.94 -20.87 -8.81
C ILE A 125 12.27 -21.06 -7.34
N ILE A 126 11.25 -21.42 -6.56
CA ILE A 126 11.38 -21.69 -5.12
C ILE A 126 10.96 -23.12 -4.83
N GLU A 127 11.56 -23.71 -3.82
CA GLU A 127 11.24 -25.06 -3.34
C GLU A 127 10.65 -24.99 -1.92
N TYR A 128 9.59 -25.73 -1.70
CA TYR A 128 8.94 -25.81 -0.39
C TYR A 128 9.71 -26.76 0.53
N MET A 129 10.14 -26.25 1.68
CA MET A 129 10.96 -26.97 2.66
C MET A 129 10.14 -27.55 3.83
N GLY A 130 8.84 -27.27 3.91
CA GLY A 130 8.00 -27.57 5.06
C GLY A 130 7.79 -26.33 5.97
N ASP A 131 6.83 -26.40 6.88
CA ASP A 131 6.54 -25.35 7.89
C ASP A 131 6.50 -23.92 7.36
N LYS A 132 5.90 -23.74 6.16
CA LYS A 132 5.82 -22.48 5.43
C LYS A 132 7.17 -21.94 4.91
N ALA A 133 8.26 -22.67 5.10
CA ALA A 133 9.59 -22.28 4.64
C ALA A 133 9.77 -22.60 3.15
N PHE A 134 10.40 -21.66 2.45
CA PHE A 134 10.76 -21.79 1.03
C PHE A 134 12.22 -21.42 0.84
N GLN A 135 12.87 -22.10 -0.09
CA GLN A 135 14.22 -21.77 -0.53
C GLN A 135 14.20 -21.38 -2.01
N VAL A 136 14.91 -20.31 -2.36
CA VAL A 136 15.13 -19.92 -3.76
C VAL A 136 16.11 -20.88 -4.40
N ILE A 137 15.69 -21.53 -5.49
CA ILE A 137 16.53 -22.47 -6.27
C ILE A 137 17.12 -21.75 -7.46
N GLU A 138 16.30 -20.97 -8.18
CA GLU A 138 16.73 -20.21 -9.35
C GLU A 138 16.15 -18.79 -9.29
N SER A 139 16.91 -17.84 -9.80
CA SER A 139 16.48 -16.43 -9.86
C SER A 139 17.00 -15.79 -11.14
N CYS A 140 16.09 -15.15 -11.87
CA CYS A 140 16.39 -14.37 -13.05
C CYS A 140 15.87 -12.93 -12.88
N ASN A 141 16.77 -11.95 -13.03
CA ASN A 141 16.48 -10.51 -12.97
C ASN A 141 15.80 -10.04 -11.66
N SER A 142 15.90 -10.81 -10.56
CA SER A 142 15.33 -10.49 -9.26
C SER A 142 16.43 -10.18 -8.24
N GLN A 143 16.07 -9.51 -7.15
CA GLN A 143 16.95 -9.31 -5.99
C GLN A 143 17.01 -10.55 -5.09
N LEU A 144 16.07 -11.47 -5.22
CA LEU A 144 16.17 -12.78 -4.60
C LEU A 144 17.33 -13.55 -5.23
N ARG A 145 18.06 -14.34 -4.44
CA ARG A 145 19.23 -15.10 -4.90
C ARG A 145 19.03 -16.59 -4.61
N PRO A 146 19.58 -17.49 -5.42
CA PRO A 146 19.64 -18.91 -5.05
C PRO A 146 20.25 -19.09 -3.66
N GLY A 147 19.60 -19.90 -2.82
CA GLY A 147 19.96 -20.10 -1.42
C GLY A 147 19.21 -19.23 -0.42
N ASP A 148 18.59 -18.12 -0.85
CA ASP A 148 17.73 -17.32 0.04
C ASP A 148 16.59 -18.16 0.61
N CYS A 149 16.33 -18.06 1.92
CA CYS A 149 15.23 -18.70 2.59
C CYS A 149 14.23 -17.67 3.14
N PHE A 150 12.94 -17.99 3.11
CA PHE A 150 11.89 -17.14 3.66
C PHE A 150 10.64 -17.92 4.00
N GLU A 151 9.75 -17.33 4.82
CA GLU A 151 8.47 -17.90 5.15
C GLU A 151 7.33 -17.26 4.34
N MET A 152 6.38 -18.10 3.88
CA MET A 152 5.19 -17.64 3.17
C MET A 152 4.00 -18.57 3.44
N ILE A 153 2.83 -17.99 3.72
CA ILE A 153 1.60 -18.75 3.93
C ILE A 153 0.90 -19.03 2.61
N SER A 154 0.90 -18.07 1.69
CA SER A 154 0.21 -18.20 0.40
C SER A 154 0.78 -17.29 -0.66
N PHE A 155 0.68 -17.74 -1.90
CA PHE A 155 1.02 -16.98 -3.11
C PHE A 155 -0.26 -16.67 -3.88
N MET A 156 -0.44 -15.42 -4.28
CA MET A 156 -1.64 -14.96 -4.98
C MET A 156 -1.27 -14.37 -6.33
N LYS A 157 -1.87 -14.90 -7.40
CA LYS A 157 -1.70 -14.34 -8.75
C LYS A 157 -2.31 -12.94 -8.83
N ASN A 158 -1.66 -12.03 -9.52
CA ASN A 158 -1.99 -10.61 -9.68
C ASN A 158 -1.86 -9.74 -8.41
N TYR A 159 -1.26 -10.29 -7.34
CA TYR A 159 -0.93 -9.55 -6.12
C TYR A 159 0.58 -9.54 -5.90
N PRO A 160 1.12 -8.53 -5.24
CA PRO A 160 2.55 -8.48 -4.91
C PRO A 160 2.96 -9.69 -4.06
N LEU A 161 4.18 -10.18 -4.30
CA LEU A 161 4.84 -11.14 -3.43
C LEU A 161 5.37 -10.38 -2.21
N PHE A 162 4.69 -10.50 -1.08
CA PHE A 162 5.06 -9.80 0.15
C PHE A 162 5.63 -10.77 1.18
N ILE A 163 6.96 -10.76 1.36
CA ILE A 163 7.69 -11.57 2.34
C ILE A 163 7.89 -10.72 3.60
N SER A 164 7.00 -10.85 4.55
CA SER A 164 6.96 -10.02 5.77
C SER A 164 8.04 -10.37 6.79
N SER A 165 8.45 -11.64 6.85
CA SER A 165 9.53 -12.12 7.73
C SER A 165 10.92 -11.60 7.35
N GLY A 166 11.06 -11.02 6.12
CA GLY A 166 12.35 -10.81 5.50
C GLY A 166 12.90 -12.09 4.88
N ILE A 167 14.13 -12.01 4.41
CA ILE A 167 14.85 -13.10 3.75
C ILE A 167 16.04 -13.47 4.60
N GLU A 168 16.22 -14.73 4.88
CA GLU A 168 17.44 -15.27 5.43
C GLU A 168 18.45 -15.52 4.31
N ARG A 169 19.60 -14.88 4.40
CA ARG A 169 20.70 -14.97 3.44
C ARG A 169 22.02 -15.02 4.18
N ASP A 170 22.82 -16.05 3.94
CA ASP A 170 24.15 -16.22 4.55
C ASP A 170 24.10 -16.16 6.10
N GLY A 171 23.00 -16.58 6.73
CA GLY A 171 22.79 -16.53 8.18
C GLY A 171 22.35 -15.17 8.73
N GLU A 172 22.09 -14.19 7.87
CA GLU A 172 21.57 -12.88 8.24
C GLU A 172 20.13 -12.68 7.75
N HIS A 173 19.30 -11.99 8.55
CA HIS A 173 17.97 -11.60 8.18
C HIS A 173 17.95 -10.22 7.52
N THR A 174 17.32 -10.13 6.35
CA THR A 174 17.10 -8.84 5.67
C THR A 174 15.83 -8.16 6.16
N SER A 175 15.63 -6.91 5.69
CA SER A 175 14.30 -6.26 5.80
C SER A 175 13.24 -7.02 4.99
N PRO A 176 11.93 -6.79 5.27
CA PRO A 176 10.83 -7.33 4.47
C PRO A 176 11.01 -7.04 2.97
N TYR A 177 10.64 -8.01 2.15
CA TYR A 177 10.80 -7.92 0.70
C TYR A 177 9.44 -7.88 -0.01
N VAL A 178 9.35 -7.05 -1.04
CA VAL A 178 8.17 -6.98 -1.90
C VAL A 178 8.58 -7.13 -3.37
N GLY A 179 8.06 -8.15 -4.03
CA GLY A 179 8.17 -8.35 -5.47
C GLY A 179 6.86 -8.02 -6.19
N GLY A 180 6.95 -7.49 -7.43
CA GLY A 180 5.77 -7.21 -8.23
C GLY A 180 4.88 -6.08 -7.70
N LEU A 181 5.45 -4.98 -7.21
CA LEU A 181 4.70 -3.81 -6.73
C LEU A 181 3.72 -3.26 -7.77
N GLN A 182 4.06 -3.35 -9.06
CA GLN A 182 3.17 -2.99 -10.16
C GLN A 182 2.72 -4.26 -10.89
N GLY A 183 1.42 -4.47 -10.97
CA GLY A 183 0.82 -5.60 -11.67
C GLY A 183 0.85 -6.95 -10.93
N GLY A 184 1.52 -7.03 -9.79
CA GLY A 184 1.59 -8.25 -8.99
C GLY A 184 2.37 -9.40 -9.64
N VAL A 185 2.24 -10.58 -9.06
CA VAL A 185 2.74 -11.86 -9.60
C VAL A 185 1.85 -12.28 -10.77
N ASN A 186 2.35 -12.18 -11.99
CA ASN A 186 1.61 -12.53 -13.21
C ASN A 186 1.80 -13.99 -13.64
N LEU A 187 2.87 -14.65 -13.21
CA LEU A 187 3.14 -16.07 -13.39
C LEU A 187 3.17 -16.77 -12.03
N LEU A 188 2.36 -17.81 -11.86
CA LEU A 188 2.33 -18.62 -10.64
C LEU A 188 1.97 -20.07 -11.03
N GLU A 189 2.95 -20.97 -10.98
CA GLU A 189 2.84 -22.35 -11.42
C GLU A 189 3.53 -23.31 -10.46
N ILE A 190 2.91 -24.46 -10.23
CA ILE A 190 3.54 -25.58 -9.54
C ILE A 190 4.30 -26.39 -10.61
N LEU A 191 5.60 -26.58 -10.41
CA LEU A 191 6.39 -27.43 -11.28
C LEU A 191 6.20 -28.90 -10.88
N LYS A 192 6.16 -29.74 -11.88
CA LYS A 192 6.02 -31.21 -11.71
C LYS A 192 7.35 -31.86 -11.41
#